data_29a33f4e60075929348fbf24eac24224
#
_entry.id   29a33f4e60075929348fbf24eac24224
#
_cell.length_a   1.000
_cell.length_b   1.000
_cell.length_c   1.000
_cell.angle_alpha   90.00
_cell.angle_beta   90.00
_cell.angle_gamma   90.00
#
_symmetry.space_group_name_H-M   'P 1'
#
loop_
_entity.id
_entity.type
_entity.pdbx_description
1 polymer ?
#
loop_
_entity_poly.entity_id
_entity_poly.type
_entity_poly.pdbx_seq_one_letter_code
_entity_poly.pdbx_strand_id
1 'polypeptide(L)'
;NMMYSESLVKLGKVRSEIREIFEYGNKRKAEIGAENVFDFSIGNPSVPAPKIVDDTIKDLVDNFDSVALHGYTSAQGDAHVRQSVSDYINGRFGTKLTANHIYMTCGAASSLTIVLNAIMLPGEECIAFTPYFPEYGVFIERTGAKLVAVQSENKTFQIDMEKFEAAINEKTKAV
;
A
#
# COMPACT_ATOMS: atom_id res chain seq x y z
N ASN A 1 20.12 -23.84 16.86
CA ASN A 1 19.35 -22.61 17.07
C ASN A 1 19.53 -21.74 15.83
N MET A 2 18.48 -21.66 15.01
CA MET A 2 18.51 -20.75 13.86
C MET A 2 18.41 -19.30 14.34
N MET A 3 19.31 -18.45 13.83
CA MET A 3 19.36 -17.02 14.19
C MET A 3 18.35 -16.16 13.41
N TYR A 4 17.50 -16.77 12.57
CA TYR A 4 16.58 -16.07 11.67
C TYR A 4 15.29 -16.87 11.50
N SER A 5 14.22 -16.18 11.08
CA SER A 5 12.92 -16.79 10.78
C SER A 5 12.97 -17.52 9.45
N GLU A 6 12.71 -18.84 9.45
CA GLU A 6 12.64 -19.65 8.23
C GLU A 6 11.59 -19.15 7.25
N SER A 7 10.44 -18.70 7.75
CA SER A 7 9.36 -18.16 6.91
C SER A 7 9.80 -16.91 6.16
N LEU A 8 10.51 -16.00 6.82
CA LEU A 8 11.04 -14.79 6.17
C LEU A 8 12.13 -15.10 5.15
N VAL A 9 13.00 -16.07 5.45
CA VAL A 9 14.01 -16.55 4.48
C VAL A 9 13.33 -17.16 3.27
N LYS A 10 12.27 -17.95 3.47
CA LYS A 10 11.51 -18.55 2.36
C LYS A 10 10.88 -17.46 1.48
N LEU A 11 10.26 -16.44 2.07
CA LEU A 11 9.72 -15.30 1.33
C LEU A 11 10.80 -14.56 0.52
N GLY A 12 11.97 -14.36 1.10
CA GLY A 12 13.09 -13.71 0.39
C GLY A 12 13.71 -14.53 -0.76
N LYS A 13 13.48 -15.83 -0.78
CA LYS A 13 13.98 -16.75 -1.85
C LYS A 13 12.98 -16.90 -3.00
N VAL A 14 11.69 -16.63 -2.78
CA VAL A 14 10.68 -16.68 -3.83
C VAL A 14 10.76 -15.39 -4.64
N ARG A 15 11.08 -15.49 -5.92
CA ARG A 15 11.03 -14.33 -6.82
C ARG A 15 9.58 -13.90 -7.03
N SER A 16 9.34 -12.61 -6.98
CA SER A 16 8.05 -12.03 -7.35
C SER A 16 7.86 -12.15 -8.86
N GLU A 17 6.77 -12.75 -9.31
CA GLU A 17 6.39 -12.82 -10.73
C GLU A 17 6.33 -11.43 -11.37
N ILE A 18 5.84 -10.43 -10.64
CA ILE A 18 5.81 -9.03 -11.09
C ILE A 18 7.21 -8.53 -11.40
N ARG A 19 8.19 -8.84 -10.54
CA ARG A 19 9.59 -8.44 -10.76
C ARG A 19 10.19 -9.14 -11.98
N GLU A 20 9.90 -10.41 -12.18
CA GLU A 20 10.38 -11.17 -13.34
C GLU A 20 9.81 -10.60 -14.65
N ILE A 21 8.51 -10.28 -14.68
CA ILE A 21 7.88 -9.64 -15.84
C ILE A 21 8.47 -8.25 -16.10
N PHE A 22 8.72 -7.46 -15.05
CA PHE A 22 9.35 -6.15 -15.16
C PHE A 22 10.78 -6.24 -15.73
N GLU A 23 11.60 -7.16 -15.21
CA GLU A 23 12.95 -7.40 -15.72
C GLU A 23 12.93 -7.88 -17.18
N TYR A 24 11.97 -8.74 -17.54
CA TYR A 24 11.74 -9.15 -18.92
C TYR A 24 11.36 -7.97 -19.82
N GLY A 25 10.45 -7.10 -19.38
CA GLY A 25 10.06 -5.88 -20.07
C GLY A 25 11.25 -4.96 -20.36
N ASN A 26 12.12 -4.74 -19.36
CA ASN A 26 13.34 -3.95 -19.52
C ASN A 26 14.31 -4.56 -20.53
N LYS A 27 14.48 -5.88 -20.52
CA LYS A 27 15.29 -6.59 -21.51
C LYS A 27 14.72 -6.41 -22.91
N ARG A 28 13.40 -6.56 -23.09
CA ARG A 28 12.74 -6.34 -24.39
C ARG A 28 12.90 -4.91 -24.89
N LYS A 29 12.76 -3.91 -24.01
CA LYS A 29 13.00 -2.50 -24.37
C LYS A 29 14.41 -2.26 -24.91
N ALA A 30 15.40 -2.94 -24.34
CA ALA A 30 16.79 -2.86 -24.81
C ALA A 30 17.01 -3.56 -26.17
N GLU A 31 16.25 -4.63 -26.45
CA GLU A 31 16.39 -5.42 -27.69
C GLU A 31 15.67 -4.79 -28.89
N ILE A 32 14.48 -4.24 -28.70
CA ILE A 32 13.60 -3.81 -29.81
C ILE A 32 13.18 -2.34 -29.76
N GLY A 33 13.70 -1.56 -28.80
CA GLY A 33 13.34 -0.16 -28.55
C GLY A 33 12.18 -0.03 -27.57
N ALA A 34 12.27 0.98 -26.70
CA ALA A 34 11.26 1.22 -25.64
C ALA A 34 9.89 1.56 -26.22
N GLU A 35 9.84 2.21 -27.38
CA GLU A 35 8.63 2.59 -28.09
C GLU A 35 7.82 1.40 -28.63
N ASN A 36 8.47 0.23 -28.73
CA ASN A 36 7.85 -1.02 -29.21
C ASN A 36 7.43 -1.97 -28.08
N VAL A 37 7.54 -1.54 -26.83
CA VAL A 37 7.20 -2.36 -25.65
C VAL A 37 6.16 -1.67 -24.78
N PHE A 38 4.98 -2.23 -24.72
CA PHE A 38 3.87 -1.79 -23.86
C PHE A 38 3.94 -2.56 -22.54
N ASP A 39 4.58 -1.93 -21.54
CA ASP A 39 4.88 -2.56 -20.27
C ASP A 39 3.78 -2.22 -19.23
N PHE A 40 2.99 -3.21 -18.87
CA PHE A 40 1.94 -3.14 -17.86
C PHE A 40 2.28 -3.95 -16.60
N SER A 41 3.55 -4.27 -16.39
CA SER A 41 3.98 -5.13 -15.27
C SER A 41 3.92 -4.44 -13.92
N ILE A 42 4.16 -3.13 -13.87
CA ILE A 42 4.17 -2.34 -12.65
C ILE A 42 3.28 -1.10 -12.82
N GLY A 43 2.46 -0.83 -11.81
CA GLY A 43 1.69 0.41 -11.72
C GLY A 43 2.60 1.60 -11.38
N ASN A 44 3.24 2.16 -12.40
CA ASN A 44 4.07 3.36 -12.25
C ASN A 44 3.33 4.58 -12.82
N PRO A 45 3.33 5.74 -12.13
CA PRO A 45 2.78 6.96 -12.67
C PRO A 45 3.39 7.31 -14.04
N SER A 46 2.55 7.51 -15.04
CA SER A 46 2.95 7.92 -16.40
C SER A 46 2.64 9.39 -16.70
N VAL A 47 1.96 10.08 -15.78
CA VAL A 47 1.63 11.49 -15.86
C VAL A 47 2.52 12.27 -14.90
N PRO A 48 3.14 13.38 -15.33
CA PRO A 48 3.94 14.22 -14.45
C PRO A 48 3.13 14.70 -13.24
N ALA A 49 3.79 14.84 -12.09
CA ALA A 49 3.18 15.50 -10.94
C ALA A 49 2.77 16.94 -11.30
N PRO A 50 1.68 17.47 -10.73
CA PRO A 50 1.36 18.87 -10.90
C PRO A 50 2.52 19.77 -10.47
N LYS A 51 2.76 20.85 -11.24
CA LYS A 51 3.89 21.78 -10.99
C LYS A 51 3.94 22.31 -9.56
N ILE A 52 2.79 22.47 -8.92
CA ILE A 52 2.71 22.92 -7.53
C ILE A 52 3.49 22.03 -6.56
N VAL A 53 3.63 20.74 -6.84
CA VAL A 53 4.40 19.80 -6.00
C VAL A 53 5.88 20.19 -6.02
N ASP A 54 6.44 20.38 -7.22
CA ASP A 54 7.85 20.79 -7.38
C ASP A 54 8.12 22.17 -6.78
N ASP A 55 7.19 23.11 -7.02
CA ASP A 55 7.32 24.47 -6.52
C ASP A 55 7.28 24.51 -4.98
N THR A 56 6.38 23.74 -4.37
CA THR A 56 6.29 23.63 -2.90
C THR A 56 7.54 22.99 -2.30
N ILE A 57 8.08 21.94 -2.90
CA ILE A 57 9.32 21.30 -2.42
C ILE A 57 10.48 22.30 -2.47
N LYS A 58 10.63 23.05 -3.56
CA LYS A 58 11.67 24.06 -3.68
C LYS A 58 11.51 25.19 -2.66
N ASP A 59 10.29 25.68 -2.50
CA ASP A 59 9.98 26.74 -1.53
C ASP A 59 10.31 26.31 -0.10
N LEU A 60 9.95 25.06 0.28
CA LEU A 60 10.29 24.52 1.58
C LEU A 60 11.81 24.44 1.81
N VAL A 61 12.57 24.00 0.81
CA VAL A 61 14.03 23.88 0.92
C VAL A 61 14.69 25.25 0.97
N ASP A 62 14.22 26.22 0.18
CA ASP A 62 14.83 27.54 0.04
C ASP A 62 14.46 28.49 1.19
N ASN A 63 13.24 28.40 1.71
CA ASN A 63 12.66 29.43 2.58
C ASN A 63 12.27 28.96 3.98
N PHE A 64 12.18 27.65 4.22
CA PHE A 64 11.81 27.15 5.55
C PHE A 64 13.04 26.99 6.45
N ASP A 65 12.84 27.09 7.77
CA ASP A 65 13.93 26.85 8.72
C ASP A 65 14.47 25.42 8.59
N SER A 66 15.76 25.30 8.31
CA SER A 66 16.40 24.01 8.03
C SER A 66 16.34 23.03 9.20
N VAL A 67 16.42 23.52 10.44
CA VAL A 67 16.33 22.65 11.64
C VAL A 67 14.93 22.13 11.81
N ALA A 68 13.91 22.95 11.59
CA ALA A 68 12.52 22.56 11.64
C ALA A 68 12.15 21.61 10.48
N LEU A 69 12.65 21.88 9.26
CA LEU A 69 12.38 21.07 8.08
C LEU A 69 12.94 19.64 8.20
N HIS A 70 14.15 19.51 8.75
CA HIS A 70 14.84 18.22 8.86
C HIS A 70 14.80 17.60 10.26
N GLY A 71 14.10 18.25 11.19
CA GLY A 71 13.94 17.79 12.57
C GLY A 71 12.92 16.66 12.71
N TYR A 72 12.84 16.11 13.91
CA TYR A 72 11.80 15.14 14.24
C TYR A 72 10.43 15.80 14.33
N THR A 73 9.42 15.12 13.79
CA THR A 73 8.02 15.45 14.04
C THR A 73 7.48 14.65 15.23
N SER A 74 6.22 14.86 15.61
CA SER A 74 5.53 13.95 16.51
C SER A 74 5.40 12.56 15.88
N ALA A 75 5.23 11.52 16.67
CA ALA A 75 5.09 10.14 16.21
C ALA A 75 3.94 9.96 15.19
N GLN A 76 2.91 10.81 15.27
CA GLN A 76 1.77 10.81 14.36
C GLN A 76 2.00 11.62 13.09
N GLY A 77 3.10 12.36 13.01
CA GLY A 77 3.38 13.32 11.95
C GLY A 77 3.02 14.76 12.32
N ASP A 78 3.40 15.70 11.48
CA ASP A 78 3.14 17.13 11.70
C ASP A 78 1.64 17.43 11.85
N ALA A 79 1.28 18.25 12.84
CA ALA A 79 -0.11 18.54 13.19
C ALA A 79 -0.85 19.33 12.10
N HIS A 80 -0.16 20.27 11.42
CA HIS A 80 -0.76 21.05 10.33
C HIS A 80 -1.02 20.18 9.11
N VAL A 81 -0.10 19.27 8.79
CA VAL A 81 -0.28 18.30 7.68
C VAL A 81 -1.46 17.38 7.99
N ARG A 82 -1.55 16.84 9.21
CA ARG A 82 -2.67 15.99 9.62
C ARG A 82 -4.01 16.72 9.60
N GLN A 83 -4.04 17.99 10.00
CA GLN A 83 -5.24 18.83 9.91
C GLN A 83 -5.66 19.03 8.44
N SER A 84 -4.71 19.38 7.57
CA SER A 84 -4.98 19.57 6.14
C SER A 84 -5.53 18.29 5.49
N VAL A 85 -5.00 17.13 5.85
CA VAL A 85 -5.51 15.83 5.37
C VAL A 85 -6.93 15.58 5.87
N SER A 86 -7.22 15.84 7.16
CA SER A 86 -8.57 15.65 7.70
C SER A 86 -9.59 16.61 7.07
N ASP A 87 -9.21 17.86 6.82
CA ASP A 87 -10.08 18.86 6.17
C ASP A 87 -10.39 18.46 4.72
N TYR A 88 -9.38 17.98 3.99
CA TYR A 88 -9.58 17.47 2.64
C TYR A 88 -10.56 16.28 2.60
N ILE A 89 -10.37 15.30 3.49
CA ILE A 89 -11.24 14.12 3.57
C ILE A 89 -12.67 14.54 3.95
N ASN A 90 -12.81 15.43 4.93
CA ASN A 90 -14.12 15.94 5.37
C ASN A 90 -14.85 16.66 4.24
N GLY A 91 -14.15 17.55 3.51
CA GLY A 91 -14.74 18.27 2.39
C GLY A 91 -15.15 17.38 1.22
N ARG A 92 -14.40 16.30 0.98
CA ARG A 92 -14.66 15.39 -0.15
C ARG A 92 -15.73 14.33 0.15
N PHE A 93 -15.78 13.82 1.38
CA PHE A 93 -16.60 12.65 1.74
C PHE A 93 -17.66 12.95 2.82
N GLY A 94 -17.76 14.20 3.29
CA GLY A 94 -18.73 14.59 4.30
C GLY A 94 -18.48 13.97 5.69
N THR A 95 -17.25 13.55 5.96
CA THR A 95 -16.86 13.00 7.27
C THR A 95 -16.61 14.09 8.30
N LYS A 96 -16.35 13.72 9.55
CA LYS A 96 -16.06 14.63 10.67
C LYS A 96 -14.76 14.24 11.36
N LEU A 97 -13.70 14.03 10.58
CA LEU A 97 -12.39 13.70 11.10
C LEU A 97 -11.70 14.95 11.67
N THR A 98 -10.78 14.72 12.60
CA THR A 98 -9.86 15.73 13.13
C THR A 98 -8.43 15.26 12.90
N ALA A 99 -7.43 16.11 13.11
CA ALA A 99 -6.03 15.75 13.05
C ALA A 99 -5.68 14.52 13.92
N ASN A 100 -6.42 14.26 14.99
CA ASN A 100 -6.21 13.13 15.88
C ASN A 100 -6.61 11.76 15.27
N HIS A 101 -7.39 11.77 14.20
CA HIS A 101 -7.76 10.57 13.45
C HIS A 101 -6.77 10.25 12.32
N ILE A 102 -5.77 11.09 12.12
CA ILE A 102 -4.78 10.97 11.04
C ILE A 102 -3.43 10.56 11.63
N TYR A 103 -2.83 9.55 11.03
CA TYR A 103 -1.47 9.09 11.33
C TYR A 103 -0.67 9.05 10.02
N MET A 104 0.41 9.81 9.94
CA MET A 104 1.26 9.87 8.75
C MET A 104 2.23 8.70 8.74
N THR A 105 2.40 8.09 7.57
CA THR A 105 3.31 6.94 7.36
C THR A 105 4.14 7.11 6.10
N CYS A 106 5.19 6.32 5.97
CA CYS A 106 6.01 6.25 4.76
C CYS A 106 5.34 5.36 3.70
N GLY A 107 4.19 5.81 3.19
CA GLY A 107 3.44 5.14 2.13
C GLY A 107 2.46 4.07 2.62
N ALA A 108 1.62 3.59 1.69
CA ALA A 108 0.52 2.65 1.96
C ALA A 108 0.98 1.32 2.58
N ALA A 109 2.13 0.78 2.17
CA ALA A 109 2.67 -0.46 2.73
C ALA A 109 2.95 -0.36 4.24
N SER A 110 3.47 0.79 4.69
CA SER A 110 3.67 1.05 6.11
C SER A 110 2.34 1.18 6.85
N SER A 111 1.37 1.87 6.27
CA SER A 111 0.01 2.00 6.84
C SER A 111 -0.65 0.64 7.01
N LEU A 112 -0.65 -0.19 5.97
CA LEU A 112 -1.22 -1.54 6.02
C LEU A 112 -0.53 -2.41 7.05
N THR A 113 0.80 -2.37 7.11
CA THR A 113 1.56 -3.12 8.12
C THR A 113 1.18 -2.68 9.54
N ILE A 114 1.10 -1.38 9.80
CA ILE A 114 0.74 -0.85 11.12
C ILE A 114 -0.68 -1.25 11.50
N VAL A 115 -1.66 -1.01 10.61
CA VAL A 115 -3.07 -1.28 10.89
C VAL A 115 -3.30 -2.77 11.10
N LEU A 116 -2.79 -3.63 10.21
CA LEU A 116 -2.99 -5.07 10.32
C LEU A 116 -2.35 -5.63 11.61
N ASN A 117 -1.15 -5.17 11.97
CA ASN A 117 -0.55 -5.58 13.26
C ASN A 117 -1.32 -5.07 14.49
N ALA A 118 -2.06 -3.96 14.36
CA ALA A 118 -2.85 -3.43 15.45
C ALA A 118 -4.20 -4.16 15.66
N ILE A 119 -4.80 -4.66 14.58
CA ILE A 119 -6.18 -5.20 14.62
C ILE A 119 -6.27 -6.71 14.47
N MET A 120 -5.28 -7.38 13.86
CA MET A 120 -5.32 -8.80 13.57
C MET A 120 -4.67 -9.63 14.67
N LEU A 121 -5.28 -10.76 15.00
CA LEU A 121 -4.72 -11.77 15.91
C LEU A 121 -4.39 -13.05 15.14
N PRO A 122 -3.46 -13.87 15.64
CA PRO A 122 -3.16 -15.16 15.05
C PRO A 122 -4.41 -16.04 14.91
N GLY A 123 -4.61 -16.60 13.73
CA GLY A 123 -5.75 -17.45 13.40
C GLY A 123 -7.00 -16.73 12.90
N GLU A 124 -7.03 -15.40 12.95
CA GLU A 124 -8.08 -14.60 12.30
C GLU A 124 -7.89 -14.55 10.77
N GLU A 125 -8.89 -14.09 10.06
CA GLU A 125 -8.93 -14.03 8.60
C GLU A 125 -9.16 -12.60 8.09
N CYS A 126 -8.42 -12.27 7.02
CA CYS A 126 -8.61 -11.03 6.27
C CYS A 126 -8.97 -11.39 4.82
N ILE A 127 -10.10 -10.89 4.34
CA ILE A 127 -10.56 -11.13 2.97
C ILE A 127 -9.91 -10.09 2.03
N ALA A 128 -9.47 -10.56 0.86
CA ALA A 128 -9.09 -9.69 -0.26
C ALA A 128 -9.70 -10.20 -1.57
N PHE A 129 -10.15 -9.30 -2.42
CA PHE A 129 -10.75 -9.63 -3.71
C PHE A 129 -9.67 -9.74 -4.80
N THR A 130 -9.69 -10.83 -5.56
CA THR A 130 -8.75 -11.02 -6.67
C THR A 130 -9.21 -10.25 -7.93
N PRO A 131 -8.28 -9.70 -8.73
CA PRO A 131 -6.83 -9.63 -8.48
C PRO A 131 -6.48 -8.58 -7.43
N TYR A 132 -5.53 -8.88 -6.55
CA TYR A 132 -5.04 -7.98 -5.51
C TYR A 132 -3.52 -7.86 -5.55
N PHE A 133 -2.99 -6.86 -4.87
CA PHE A 133 -1.55 -6.64 -4.75
C PHE A 133 -0.91 -7.78 -3.94
N PRO A 134 0.06 -8.53 -4.49
CA PRO A 134 0.57 -9.76 -3.88
C PRO A 134 1.10 -9.58 -2.46
N GLU A 135 1.64 -8.41 -2.13
CA GLU A 135 2.18 -8.10 -0.82
C GLU A 135 1.12 -8.07 0.30
N TYR A 136 -0.18 -7.99 -0.03
CA TYR A 136 -1.23 -8.10 0.99
C TYR A 136 -1.13 -9.42 1.76
N GLY A 137 -0.79 -10.52 1.08
CA GLY A 137 -0.54 -11.80 1.74
C GLY A 137 0.57 -11.69 2.79
N VAL A 138 1.67 -11.04 2.44
CA VAL A 138 2.81 -10.86 3.36
C VAL A 138 2.43 -10.02 4.58
N PHE A 139 1.68 -8.92 4.39
CA PHE A 139 1.26 -8.04 5.48
C PHE A 139 0.30 -8.75 6.44
N ILE A 140 -0.63 -9.55 5.91
CA ILE A 140 -1.63 -10.29 6.69
C ILE A 140 -0.97 -11.47 7.43
N GLU A 141 -0.27 -12.35 6.70
CA GLU A 141 0.30 -13.58 7.26
C GLU A 141 1.39 -13.32 8.30
N ARG A 142 2.06 -12.17 8.22
CA ARG A 142 3.02 -11.75 9.23
C ARG A 142 2.40 -11.56 10.62
N THR A 143 1.12 -11.24 10.71
CA THR A 143 0.39 -11.13 11.99
C THR A 143 0.02 -12.48 12.60
N GLY A 144 0.21 -13.56 11.86
CA GLY A 144 -0.30 -14.91 12.18
C GLY A 144 -1.73 -15.14 11.71
N ALA A 145 -2.33 -14.15 11.04
CA ALA A 145 -3.64 -14.27 10.41
C ALA A 145 -3.53 -14.92 9.03
N LYS A 146 -4.66 -15.23 8.43
CA LYS A 146 -4.76 -15.88 7.12
C LYS A 146 -5.41 -14.95 6.10
N LEU A 147 -4.82 -14.83 4.92
CA LEU A 147 -5.46 -14.23 3.76
C LEU A 147 -6.51 -15.17 3.18
N VAL A 148 -7.72 -14.68 3.01
CA VAL A 148 -8.81 -15.37 2.30
C VAL A 148 -9.06 -14.64 0.99
N ALA A 149 -8.68 -15.27 -0.13
CA ALA A 149 -8.85 -14.69 -1.45
C ALA A 149 -10.27 -15.00 -1.97
N VAL A 150 -11.05 -13.97 -2.24
CA VAL A 150 -12.37 -14.07 -2.85
C VAL A 150 -12.26 -13.65 -4.31
N GLN A 151 -12.61 -14.55 -5.22
CA GLN A 151 -12.53 -14.28 -6.64
C GLN A 151 -13.63 -13.32 -7.08
N SER A 152 -13.22 -12.22 -7.71
CA SER A 152 -14.12 -11.27 -8.38
C SER A 152 -14.74 -11.88 -9.64
N GLU A 153 -15.75 -11.23 -10.18
CA GLU A 153 -16.35 -11.62 -11.45
C GLU A 153 -15.32 -11.55 -12.59
N ASN A 154 -15.25 -12.58 -13.41
CA ASN A 154 -14.20 -12.74 -14.42
C ASN A 154 -14.17 -11.66 -15.51
N LYS A 155 -15.31 -11.05 -15.82
CA LYS A 155 -15.41 -10.06 -16.92
C LYS A 155 -15.41 -8.62 -16.45
N THR A 156 -16.04 -8.37 -15.33
CA THR A 156 -16.28 -7.01 -14.81
C THR A 156 -15.31 -6.62 -13.73
N PHE A 157 -14.63 -7.58 -13.10
CA PHE A 157 -13.82 -7.44 -11.89
C PHE A 157 -14.58 -6.83 -10.72
N GLN A 158 -15.93 -6.88 -10.76
CA GLN A 158 -16.76 -6.46 -9.64
C GLN A 158 -16.71 -7.51 -8.53
N ILE A 159 -17.03 -7.09 -7.31
CA ILE A 159 -17.13 -7.99 -6.17
C ILE A 159 -18.27 -8.98 -6.42
N ASP A 160 -17.98 -10.25 -6.39
CA ASP A 160 -18.98 -11.34 -6.38
C ASP A 160 -19.54 -11.43 -4.96
N MET A 161 -20.72 -10.83 -4.76
CA MET A 161 -21.32 -10.72 -3.43
C MET A 161 -21.68 -12.07 -2.83
N GLU A 162 -22.08 -13.06 -3.64
CA GLU A 162 -22.39 -14.41 -3.15
C GLU A 162 -21.13 -15.09 -2.60
N LYS A 163 -20.03 -15.02 -3.34
CA LYS A 163 -18.74 -15.56 -2.87
C LYS A 163 -18.19 -14.79 -1.66
N PHE A 164 -18.40 -13.47 -1.64
CA PHE A 164 -17.99 -12.66 -0.51
C PHE A 164 -18.73 -13.05 0.76
N GLU A 165 -20.07 -13.12 0.72
CA GLU A 165 -20.89 -13.54 1.85
C GLU A 165 -20.56 -14.95 2.33
N ALA A 166 -20.33 -15.88 1.40
CA ALA A 166 -19.92 -17.24 1.71
C ALA A 166 -18.54 -17.35 2.37
N ALA A 167 -17.67 -16.37 2.14
CA ALA A 167 -16.32 -16.33 2.74
C ALA A 167 -16.31 -15.76 4.17
N ILE A 168 -17.36 -15.02 4.56
CA ILE A 168 -17.46 -14.42 5.89
C ILE A 168 -17.78 -15.51 6.92
N ASN A 169 -17.00 -15.54 7.97
CA ASN A 169 -17.20 -16.43 9.11
C ASN A 169 -16.74 -15.78 10.42
N GLU A 170 -16.86 -16.48 11.55
CA GLU A 170 -16.48 -15.96 12.88
C GLU A 170 -15.01 -15.56 13.04
N LYS A 171 -14.13 -15.97 12.12
CA LYS A 171 -12.71 -15.57 12.11
C LYS A 171 -12.46 -14.35 11.24
N THR A 172 -13.42 -13.96 10.42
CA THR A 172 -13.27 -12.78 9.53
C THR A 172 -13.17 -11.51 10.34
N LYS A 173 -12.01 -10.87 10.29
CA LYS A 173 -11.70 -9.66 11.05
C LYS A 173 -11.68 -8.40 10.19
N ALA A 174 -11.23 -8.54 8.95
CA ALA A 174 -11.07 -7.42 8.03
C ALA A 174 -11.34 -7.84 6.58
N VAL A 175 -11.63 -6.85 5.76
CA VAL A 175 -11.82 -6.94 4.31
C VAL A 175 -11.02 -5.84 3.64
#